data_8cdeddbee5e9309093fc689c40e56edf
#
_entry.id   8cdeddbee5e9309093fc689c40e56edf
#
_cell.length_a   1.000
_cell.length_b   1.000
_cell.length_c   1.000
_cell.angle_alpha   90.00
_cell.angle_beta   90.00
_cell.angle_gamma   90.00
#
_symmetry.space_group_name_H-M   'P 1'
#
loop_
_entity.id
_entity.type
_entity.pdbx_description
1 polymer ?
#
loop_
_entity_poly.entity_id
_entity_poly.type
_entity_poly.pdbx_seq_one_letter_code
_entity_poly.pdbx_strand_id
1 'polypeptide(L)'
;GEPMKPLTKKHTIGRLRHHVVRLLGHKRINELTAGDIERFFRDVEQGKSRKDQKIGHRKRIVVRGGPGAARKAFRDLSAMYSFAVRRGLVDSNPCEKAVVKKTDGRRTRFLSLAEIRKLGEACDKLEEEGFNPKALNITRMWILTGCRRQEIVELKWDEVDFERGLLVLADSKTGQSTRPLSGAALGLIRTISSPE
;
A
#
# COMPACT_ATOMS: atom_id res chain seq x y z
N GLY A 1 -15.53 -2.72 -16.88
CA GLY A 1 -14.95 -3.00 -15.58
C GLY A 1 -15.05 -1.77 -14.69
N GLU A 2 -15.12 -1.96 -13.39
CA GLU A 2 -15.19 -0.86 -12.43
C GLU A 2 -14.01 0.12 -12.57
N PRO A 3 -14.23 1.42 -12.39
CA PRO A 3 -13.18 2.41 -12.47
C PRO A 3 -12.18 2.21 -11.32
N MET A 4 -10.91 2.42 -11.62
CA MET A 4 -9.83 2.32 -10.64
C MET A 4 -10.02 3.34 -9.50
N LYS A 5 -9.91 2.90 -8.23
CA LYS A 5 -9.99 3.82 -7.06
C LYS A 5 -9.00 4.99 -7.23
N PRO A 6 -9.36 6.23 -6.85
CA PRO A 6 -8.57 7.44 -7.12
C PRO A 6 -7.11 7.35 -6.66
N LEU A 7 -6.86 6.81 -5.48
CA LEU A 7 -5.51 6.65 -4.92
C LEU A 7 -4.67 5.64 -5.74
N THR A 8 -5.28 4.53 -6.18
CA THR A 8 -4.63 3.55 -7.05
C THR A 8 -4.25 4.17 -8.38
N LYS A 9 -5.18 4.92 -9.01
CA LYS A 9 -4.94 5.67 -10.25
C LYS A 9 -3.78 6.65 -10.10
N LYS A 10 -3.76 7.44 -9.02
CA LYS A 10 -2.67 8.38 -8.71
C LYS A 10 -1.31 7.68 -8.62
N HIS A 11 -1.23 6.56 -7.90
CA HIS A 11 0.01 5.81 -7.76
C HIS A 11 0.46 5.14 -9.06
N THR A 12 -0.47 4.59 -9.84
CA THR A 12 -0.15 3.98 -11.15
C THR A 12 0.38 5.03 -12.13
N ILE A 13 -0.29 6.18 -12.27
CA ILE A 13 0.17 7.29 -13.11
C ILE A 13 1.55 7.77 -12.62
N GLY A 14 1.76 7.91 -11.32
CA GLY A 14 3.05 8.29 -10.76
C GLY A 14 4.17 7.30 -11.13
N ARG A 15 3.94 5.99 -11.02
CA ARG A 15 4.92 4.97 -11.43
C ARG A 15 5.19 4.99 -12.93
N LEU A 16 4.17 5.06 -13.77
CA LEU A 16 4.34 5.18 -15.22
C LEU A 16 5.15 6.41 -15.59
N ARG A 17 4.80 7.59 -15.07
CA ARG A 17 5.50 8.84 -15.35
C ARG A 17 6.97 8.82 -14.87
N HIS A 18 7.21 8.36 -13.66
CA HIS A 18 8.54 8.47 -13.05
C HIS A 18 9.50 7.33 -13.39
N HIS A 19 9.01 6.18 -13.79
CA HIS A 19 9.83 5.04 -14.17
C HIS A 19 9.75 4.75 -15.67
N VAL A 20 8.55 4.53 -16.20
CA VAL A 20 8.37 4.10 -17.59
C VAL A 20 8.70 5.22 -18.56
N VAL A 21 8.05 6.38 -18.46
CA VAL A 21 8.31 7.51 -19.36
C VAL A 21 9.76 7.98 -19.26
N ARG A 22 10.34 7.99 -18.06
CA ARG A 22 11.73 8.43 -17.88
C ARG A 22 12.75 7.51 -18.53
N LEU A 23 12.56 6.19 -18.49
CA LEU A 23 13.53 5.22 -18.99
C LEU A 23 13.22 4.70 -20.39
N LEU A 24 11.96 4.69 -20.81
CA LEU A 24 11.52 4.14 -22.09
C LEU A 24 10.81 5.14 -22.98
N GLY A 25 10.49 6.36 -22.51
CA GLY A 25 9.69 7.34 -23.25
C GLY A 25 10.33 7.90 -24.52
N HIS A 26 11.62 7.61 -24.75
CA HIS A 26 12.33 7.94 -25.99
C HIS A 26 12.08 6.93 -27.11
N LYS A 27 11.50 5.77 -26.82
CA LYS A 27 11.17 4.70 -27.79
C LYS A 27 9.69 4.71 -28.13
N ARG A 28 9.37 4.32 -29.35
CA ARG A 28 7.98 4.11 -29.76
C ARG A 28 7.43 2.82 -29.14
N ILE A 29 6.13 2.79 -28.90
CA ILE A 29 5.47 1.67 -28.23
C ILE A 29 5.61 0.34 -29.01
N ASN A 30 5.62 0.41 -30.35
CA ASN A 30 5.77 -0.76 -31.24
C ASN A 30 7.24 -1.23 -31.41
N GLU A 31 8.21 -0.47 -30.92
CA GLU A 31 9.65 -0.79 -31.05
C GLU A 31 10.25 -1.42 -29.79
N LEU A 32 9.48 -1.46 -28.71
CA LEU A 32 9.97 -2.00 -27.44
C LEU A 32 10.04 -3.53 -27.48
N THR A 33 11.23 -4.04 -27.23
CA THR A 33 11.51 -5.49 -27.19
C THR A 33 11.49 -6.05 -25.78
N ALA A 34 11.43 -7.39 -25.65
CA ALA A 34 11.57 -8.05 -24.34
C ALA A 34 12.87 -7.67 -23.63
N GLY A 35 13.98 -7.56 -24.37
CA GLY A 35 15.26 -7.12 -23.82
C GLY A 35 15.25 -5.69 -23.28
N ASP A 36 14.49 -4.79 -23.90
CA ASP A 36 14.29 -3.43 -23.37
C ASP A 36 13.52 -3.45 -22.05
N ILE A 37 12.49 -4.32 -21.94
CA ILE A 37 11.71 -4.49 -20.72
C ILE A 37 12.56 -5.07 -19.58
N GLU A 38 13.43 -6.03 -19.88
CA GLU A 38 14.36 -6.61 -18.89
C GLU A 38 15.38 -5.58 -18.42
N ARG A 39 15.92 -4.77 -19.34
CA ARG A 39 16.81 -3.64 -19.01
C ARG A 39 16.09 -2.62 -18.14
N PHE A 40 14.88 -2.22 -18.53
CA PHE A 40 14.06 -1.31 -17.76
C PHE A 40 13.83 -1.83 -16.32
N PHE A 41 13.51 -3.12 -16.16
CA PHE A 41 13.33 -3.72 -14.84
C PHE A 41 14.58 -3.59 -13.97
N ARG A 42 15.76 -3.96 -14.51
CA ARG A 42 17.05 -3.81 -13.83
C ARG A 42 17.37 -2.36 -13.47
N ASP A 43 17.11 -1.43 -14.38
CA ASP A 43 17.38 -0.01 -14.21
C ASP A 43 16.52 0.61 -13.11
N VAL A 44 15.23 0.22 -13.00
CA VAL A 44 14.37 0.62 -11.88
C VAL A 44 14.85 -0.03 -10.58
N GLU A 45 15.23 -1.31 -10.60
CA GLU A 45 15.75 -2.02 -9.43
C GLU A 45 17.01 -1.35 -8.87
N GLN A 46 17.94 -0.96 -9.73
CA GLN A 46 19.17 -0.25 -9.40
C GLN A 46 18.94 1.24 -9.05
N GLY A 47 17.72 1.74 -9.22
CA GLY A 47 17.37 3.12 -8.89
C GLY A 47 17.79 4.17 -9.91
N LYS A 48 18.07 3.82 -11.18
CA LYS A 48 18.39 4.81 -12.23
C LYS A 48 17.28 5.81 -12.50
N SER A 49 16.03 5.46 -12.16
CA SER A 49 14.88 6.36 -12.22
C SER A 49 14.67 7.18 -10.93
N ARG A 50 15.59 7.17 -9.98
CA ARG A 50 15.50 7.94 -8.74
C ARG A 50 15.32 9.42 -9.00
N LYS A 51 14.42 10.03 -8.24
CA LYS A 51 14.21 11.47 -8.24
C LYS A 51 13.91 11.93 -6.83
N ASP A 52 14.56 12.99 -6.43
CA ASP A 52 14.28 13.69 -5.18
C ASP A 52 14.26 15.18 -5.49
N GLN A 53 13.07 15.77 -5.50
CA GLN A 53 12.88 17.15 -5.92
C GLN A 53 11.90 17.86 -4.99
N LYS A 54 12.32 18.97 -4.41
CA LYS A 54 11.42 19.91 -3.72
C LYS A 54 10.61 20.66 -4.79
N ILE A 55 9.29 20.62 -4.72
CA ILE A 55 8.37 21.24 -5.71
C ILE A 55 7.57 22.41 -5.12
N GLY A 56 7.82 22.76 -3.85
CA GLY A 56 7.16 23.86 -3.17
C GLY A 56 7.36 23.81 -1.66
N HIS A 57 6.72 24.74 -0.95
CA HIS A 57 6.75 24.74 0.52
C HIS A 57 6.12 23.44 1.03
N ARG A 58 6.89 22.67 1.84
CA ARG A 58 6.48 21.36 2.40
C ARG A 58 6.05 20.30 1.35
N LYS A 59 6.33 20.52 0.05
CA LYS A 59 6.01 19.57 -1.02
C LYS A 59 7.29 19.03 -1.66
N ARG A 60 7.43 17.69 -1.70
CA ARG A 60 8.60 16.99 -2.25
C ARG A 60 8.15 15.78 -3.05
N ILE A 61 8.76 15.57 -4.21
CA ILE A 61 8.61 14.34 -4.97
C ILE A 61 9.81 13.45 -4.66
N VAL A 62 9.55 12.29 -4.05
CA VAL A 62 10.58 11.29 -3.77
C VAL A 62 10.23 10.03 -4.54
N VAL A 63 11.04 9.71 -5.54
CA VAL A 63 10.94 8.48 -6.33
C VAL A 63 12.11 7.59 -5.95
N ARG A 64 11.81 6.40 -5.46
CA ARG A 64 12.81 5.39 -5.09
C ARG A 64 12.76 4.25 -6.09
N GLY A 65 13.92 3.63 -6.35
CA GLY A 65 14.02 2.38 -7.07
C GLY A 65 13.83 1.18 -6.13
N GLY A 66 14.43 0.06 -6.52
CA GLY A 66 14.47 -1.19 -5.79
C GLY A 66 13.50 -2.24 -6.32
N PRO A 67 13.61 -3.51 -5.84
CA PRO A 67 12.87 -4.65 -6.40
C PRO A 67 11.35 -4.48 -6.38
N GLY A 68 10.81 -3.89 -5.32
CA GLY A 68 9.37 -3.64 -5.19
C GLY A 68 8.85 -2.59 -6.18
N ALA A 69 9.62 -1.53 -6.45
CA ALA A 69 9.28 -0.50 -7.43
C ALA A 69 9.36 -1.06 -8.86
N ALA A 70 10.42 -1.79 -9.17
CA ALA A 70 10.62 -2.45 -10.47
C ALA A 70 9.43 -3.38 -10.80
N ARG A 71 9.03 -4.24 -9.88
CA ARG A 71 7.91 -5.17 -10.06
C ARG A 71 6.58 -4.47 -10.28
N LYS A 72 6.30 -3.41 -9.51
CA LYS A 72 5.06 -2.64 -9.67
C LYS A 72 5.04 -1.89 -11.00
N ALA A 73 6.16 -1.25 -11.39
CA ALA A 73 6.28 -0.55 -12.67
C ALA A 73 6.18 -1.50 -13.86
N PHE A 74 6.81 -2.68 -13.79
CA PHE A 74 6.69 -3.74 -14.80
C PHE A 74 5.25 -4.21 -14.96
N ARG A 75 4.53 -4.46 -13.85
CA ARG A 75 3.13 -4.89 -13.91
C ARG A 75 2.22 -3.82 -14.51
N ASP A 76 2.43 -2.55 -14.17
CA ASP A 76 1.66 -1.45 -14.73
C ASP A 76 1.95 -1.30 -16.24
N LEU A 77 3.20 -1.46 -16.66
CA LEU A 77 3.62 -1.44 -18.06
C LEU A 77 3.01 -2.61 -18.85
N SER A 78 3.03 -3.83 -18.29
CA SER A 78 2.41 -5.00 -18.90
C SER A 78 0.90 -4.83 -19.07
N ALA A 79 0.22 -4.28 -18.06
CA ALA A 79 -1.22 -4.00 -18.15
C ALA A 79 -1.53 -2.95 -19.23
N MET A 80 -0.67 -1.92 -19.38
CA MET A 80 -0.78 -0.92 -20.45
C MET A 80 -0.62 -1.56 -21.84
N TYR A 81 0.37 -2.45 -22.02
CA TYR A 81 0.54 -3.18 -23.28
C TYR A 81 -0.62 -4.11 -23.59
N SER A 82 -1.11 -4.86 -22.60
CA SER A 82 -2.29 -5.72 -22.78
C SER A 82 -3.53 -4.93 -23.19
N PHE A 83 -3.67 -3.69 -22.68
CA PHE A 83 -4.71 -2.77 -23.16
C PHE A 83 -4.45 -2.34 -24.63
N ALA A 84 -3.22 -1.98 -24.97
CA ALA A 84 -2.84 -1.55 -26.32
C ALA A 84 -3.08 -2.65 -27.36
N VAL A 85 -2.74 -3.92 -27.03
CA VAL A 85 -3.04 -5.08 -27.87
C VAL A 85 -4.54 -5.23 -28.12
N ARG A 86 -5.36 -5.18 -27.06
CA ARG A 86 -6.83 -5.27 -27.20
C ARG A 86 -7.43 -4.12 -28.04
N ARG A 87 -6.75 -2.99 -28.15
CA ARG A 87 -7.15 -1.85 -28.98
C ARG A 87 -6.53 -1.85 -30.37
N GLY A 88 -5.75 -2.87 -30.74
CA GLY A 88 -5.06 -2.94 -32.02
C GLY A 88 -3.97 -1.89 -32.24
N LEU A 89 -3.43 -1.31 -31.15
CA LEU A 89 -2.37 -0.30 -31.23
C LEU A 89 -0.98 -0.93 -31.37
N VAL A 90 -0.83 -2.16 -30.92
CA VAL A 90 0.36 -3.00 -31.06
C VAL A 90 -0.05 -4.48 -31.22
N ASP A 91 0.79 -5.28 -31.87
CA ASP A 91 0.48 -6.68 -32.19
C ASP A 91 0.69 -7.62 -30.98
N SER A 92 1.62 -7.30 -30.08
CA SER A 92 1.96 -8.15 -28.96
C SER A 92 2.46 -7.38 -27.74
N ASN A 93 2.39 -8.01 -26.58
CA ASN A 93 2.90 -7.48 -25.31
C ASN A 93 4.33 -7.97 -25.07
N PRO A 94 5.36 -7.11 -25.19
CA PRO A 94 6.75 -7.53 -25.00
C PRO A 94 7.06 -7.95 -23.55
N CYS A 95 6.24 -7.56 -22.58
CA CYS A 95 6.40 -7.99 -21.19
C CYS A 95 6.13 -9.49 -20.98
N GLU A 96 5.37 -10.15 -21.85
CA GLU A 96 5.06 -11.57 -21.73
C GLU A 96 6.28 -12.46 -22.04
N LYS A 97 7.16 -11.98 -22.92
CA LYS A 97 8.42 -12.66 -23.30
C LYS A 97 9.60 -12.26 -22.44
N ALA A 98 9.48 -11.19 -21.64
CA ALA A 98 10.57 -10.70 -20.80
C ALA A 98 10.77 -11.60 -19.58
N VAL A 99 12.04 -12.01 -19.35
CA VAL A 99 12.44 -12.79 -18.19
C VAL A 99 12.87 -11.85 -17.07
N VAL A 100 11.99 -11.63 -16.10
CA VAL A 100 12.29 -10.79 -14.95
C VAL A 100 12.29 -11.58 -13.66
N LYS A 101 13.17 -11.19 -12.72
CA LYS A 101 13.31 -11.86 -11.43
C LYS A 101 11.99 -11.83 -10.65
N LYS A 102 11.43 -13.00 -10.41
CA LYS A 102 10.31 -13.17 -9.48
C LYS A 102 10.90 -13.12 -8.06
N THR A 103 10.71 -12.02 -7.36
CA THR A 103 11.04 -11.92 -5.93
C THR A 103 9.78 -12.22 -5.13
N ASP A 104 9.77 -13.30 -4.40
CA ASP A 104 8.75 -13.54 -3.39
C ASP A 104 9.07 -12.65 -2.18
N GLY A 105 8.31 -11.57 -2.05
CA GLY A 105 8.46 -10.60 -0.96
C GLY A 105 7.56 -10.93 0.23
N ARG A 106 7.13 -12.17 0.39
CA ARG A 106 6.31 -12.59 1.52
C ARG A 106 7.10 -12.43 2.82
N ARG A 107 6.54 -11.65 3.73
CA ARG A 107 7.09 -11.53 5.08
C ARG A 107 6.72 -12.77 5.87
N THR A 108 7.72 -13.41 6.47
CA THR A 108 7.56 -14.63 7.27
C THR A 108 7.71 -14.38 8.77
N ARG A 109 8.17 -13.18 9.17
CA ARG A 109 8.32 -12.81 10.57
C ARG A 109 6.98 -12.33 11.13
N PHE A 110 6.57 -12.93 12.22
CA PHE A 110 5.44 -12.54 13.07
C PHE A 110 5.96 -12.12 14.44
N LEU A 111 5.23 -11.25 15.12
CA LEU A 111 5.55 -10.88 16.50
C LEU A 111 5.23 -12.05 17.44
N SER A 112 6.13 -12.35 18.36
CA SER A 112 5.85 -13.26 19.45
C SER A 112 4.97 -12.61 20.53
N LEU A 113 4.34 -13.40 21.38
CA LEU A 113 3.55 -12.88 22.50
C LEU A 113 4.37 -11.98 23.43
N ALA A 114 5.66 -12.29 23.65
CA ALA A 114 6.56 -11.45 24.42
C ALA A 114 6.81 -10.09 23.77
N GLU A 115 6.93 -10.04 22.43
CA GLU A 115 7.08 -8.78 21.69
C GLU A 115 5.78 -7.96 21.69
N ILE A 116 4.63 -8.62 21.62
CA ILE A 116 3.31 -7.95 21.73
C ILE A 116 3.14 -7.34 23.13
N ARG A 117 3.55 -8.06 24.19
CA ARG A 117 3.53 -7.54 25.57
C ARG A 117 4.41 -6.31 25.71
N LYS A 118 5.67 -6.38 25.25
CA LYS A 118 6.59 -5.22 25.25
C LYS A 118 6.04 -4.02 24.48
N LEU A 119 5.30 -4.26 23.42
CA LEU A 119 4.65 -3.18 22.66
C LEU A 119 3.53 -2.53 23.49
N GLY A 120 2.75 -3.31 24.25
CA GLY A 120 1.76 -2.79 25.19
C GLY A 120 2.42 -1.93 26.28
N GLU A 121 3.43 -2.46 26.96
CA GLU A 121 4.20 -1.75 27.99
C GLU A 121 4.81 -0.42 27.46
N ALA A 122 5.28 -0.43 26.20
CA ALA A 122 5.79 0.80 25.56
C ALA A 122 4.68 1.82 25.31
N CYS A 123 3.47 1.37 24.96
CA CYS A 123 2.32 2.27 24.81
C CYS A 123 1.93 2.90 26.16
N ASP A 124 1.94 2.13 27.25
CA ASP A 124 1.58 2.60 28.59
C ASP A 124 2.60 3.64 29.06
N LYS A 125 3.90 3.36 28.89
CA LYS A 125 4.96 4.31 29.22
C LYS A 125 4.85 5.62 28.42
N LEU A 126 4.57 5.55 27.12
CA LEU A 126 4.39 6.73 26.29
C LEU A 126 3.14 7.55 26.71
N GLU A 127 2.10 6.88 27.23
CA GLU A 127 0.92 7.54 27.75
C GLU A 127 1.24 8.33 29.03
N GLU A 128 2.02 7.74 29.95
CA GLU A 128 2.53 8.40 31.15
C GLU A 128 3.41 9.62 30.80
N GLU A 129 4.18 9.53 29.73
CA GLU A 129 5.01 10.62 29.18
C GLU A 129 4.19 11.72 28.46
N GLY A 130 2.85 11.59 28.38
CA GLY A 130 1.95 12.55 27.75
C GLY A 130 1.92 12.49 26.21
N PHE A 131 2.28 11.35 25.62
CA PHE A 131 2.18 11.16 24.18
C PHE A 131 0.72 11.19 23.73
N ASN A 132 0.49 11.52 22.44
CA ASN A 132 -0.85 11.67 21.87
C ASN A 132 -1.73 10.40 22.11
N PRO A 133 -2.79 10.48 22.95
CA PRO A 133 -3.62 9.32 23.32
C PRO A 133 -4.29 8.67 22.11
N LYS A 134 -4.72 9.47 21.12
CA LYS A 134 -5.35 8.96 19.90
C LYS A 134 -4.40 8.06 19.10
N ALA A 135 -3.13 8.40 19.01
CA ALA A 135 -2.13 7.56 18.33
C ALA A 135 -1.87 6.25 19.08
N LEU A 136 -1.85 6.30 20.42
CA LEU A 136 -1.69 5.11 21.26
C LEU A 136 -2.91 4.19 21.15
N ASN A 137 -4.12 4.73 21.21
CA ASN A 137 -5.37 3.96 21.07
C ASN A 137 -5.48 3.30 19.70
N ILE A 138 -5.10 3.99 18.61
CA ILE A 138 -5.00 3.39 17.27
C ILE A 138 -4.01 2.21 17.28
N THR A 139 -2.85 2.37 17.92
CA THR A 139 -1.84 1.31 18.00
C THR A 139 -2.34 0.11 18.79
N ARG A 140 -2.96 0.33 19.96
CA ARG A 140 -3.59 -0.72 20.77
C ARG A 140 -4.70 -1.44 19.98
N MET A 141 -5.54 -0.70 19.25
CA MET A 141 -6.56 -1.31 18.40
C MET A 141 -5.98 -2.19 17.29
N TRP A 142 -4.86 -1.82 16.68
CA TRP A 142 -4.18 -2.69 15.70
C TRP A 142 -3.71 -4.00 16.32
N ILE A 143 -3.14 -3.94 17.52
CA ILE A 143 -2.66 -5.13 18.26
C ILE A 143 -3.83 -6.06 18.60
N LEU A 144 -4.94 -5.50 19.08
CA LEU A 144 -6.10 -6.24 19.56
C LEU A 144 -6.99 -6.84 18.47
N THR A 145 -6.98 -6.23 17.27
CA THR A 145 -7.92 -6.60 16.19
C THR A 145 -7.24 -7.23 14.97
N GLY A 146 -5.95 -6.98 14.76
CA GLY A 146 -5.26 -7.36 13.53
C GLY A 146 -5.80 -6.70 12.27
N CYS A 147 -6.62 -5.67 12.39
CA CYS A 147 -7.20 -4.93 11.27
C CYS A 147 -6.13 -4.20 10.45
N ARG A 148 -6.45 -3.88 9.19
CA ARG A 148 -5.55 -3.07 8.35
C ARG A 148 -5.42 -1.67 8.92
N ARG A 149 -4.23 -1.07 8.71
CA ARG A 149 -3.94 0.27 9.23
C ARG A 149 -5.07 1.27 8.97
N GLN A 150 -5.56 1.32 7.74
CA GLN A 150 -6.56 2.31 7.34
C GLN A 150 -7.94 2.02 7.95
N GLU A 151 -8.27 0.75 8.15
CA GLU A 151 -9.53 0.31 8.77
C GLU A 151 -9.68 0.83 10.21
N ILE A 152 -8.58 0.98 10.95
CA ILE A 152 -8.62 1.55 12.31
C ILE A 152 -8.48 3.08 12.30
N VAL A 153 -7.63 3.65 11.44
CA VAL A 153 -7.40 5.10 11.38
C VAL A 153 -8.67 5.86 10.95
N GLU A 154 -9.46 5.27 10.07
CA GLU A 154 -10.70 5.84 9.52
C GLU A 154 -11.97 5.27 10.16
N LEU A 155 -11.84 4.45 11.21
CA LEU A 155 -12.96 3.81 11.90
C LEU A 155 -13.94 4.85 12.44
N LYS A 156 -15.22 4.63 12.18
CA LYS A 156 -16.32 5.46 12.63
C LYS A 156 -17.13 4.74 13.71
N TRP A 157 -17.87 5.50 14.52
CA TRP A 157 -18.69 4.96 15.60
C TRP A 157 -19.86 4.11 15.08
N ASP A 158 -20.43 4.45 13.94
CA ASP A 158 -21.51 3.70 13.28
C ASP A 158 -21.03 2.35 12.69
N GLU A 159 -19.72 2.14 12.60
CA GLU A 159 -19.11 0.87 12.21
C GLU A 159 -18.83 -0.07 13.40
N VAL A 160 -19.14 0.35 14.64
CA VAL A 160 -18.96 -0.46 15.86
C VAL A 160 -20.28 -0.99 16.36
N ASP A 161 -20.51 -2.28 16.22
CA ASP A 161 -21.65 -2.97 16.81
C ASP A 161 -21.27 -3.47 18.21
N PHE A 162 -21.66 -2.71 19.24
CA PHE A 162 -21.36 -3.01 20.64
C PHE A 162 -22.15 -4.20 21.18
N GLU A 163 -23.35 -4.48 20.63
CA GLU A 163 -24.19 -5.59 21.09
C GLU A 163 -23.60 -6.92 20.62
N ARG A 164 -23.19 -6.99 19.36
CA ARG A 164 -22.62 -8.21 18.77
C ARG A 164 -21.11 -8.32 18.92
N GLY A 165 -20.45 -7.24 19.36
CA GLY A 165 -18.99 -7.18 19.46
C GLY A 165 -18.31 -7.27 18.10
N LEU A 166 -18.78 -6.49 17.14
CA LEU A 166 -18.28 -6.54 15.77
C LEU A 166 -17.87 -5.15 15.25
N LEU A 167 -16.86 -5.13 14.37
CA LEU A 167 -16.65 -4.01 13.44
C LEU A 167 -17.31 -4.34 12.11
N VAL A 168 -18.20 -3.48 11.65
CA VAL A 168 -18.92 -3.60 10.37
C VAL A 168 -18.38 -2.55 9.41
N LEU A 169 -17.27 -2.86 8.74
CA LEU A 169 -16.56 -1.94 7.88
C LEU A 169 -17.26 -1.84 6.51
N ALA A 170 -17.81 -0.68 6.19
CA ALA A 170 -18.60 -0.46 4.97
C ALA A 170 -17.74 -0.52 3.70
N ASP A 171 -16.52 0.04 3.70
CA ASP A 171 -15.58 0.03 2.56
C ASP A 171 -14.19 -0.44 2.97
N SER A 172 -13.97 -1.74 2.97
CA SER A 172 -12.63 -2.30 3.08
C SER A 172 -11.98 -2.42 1.68
N LYS A 173 -10.70 -2.82 1.64
CA LYS A 173 -9.98 -3.06 0.38
C LYS A 173 -10.67 -4.08 -0.54
N THR A 174 -11.49 -4.96 0.04
CA THR A 174 -12.19 -6.07 -0.65
C THR A 174 -13.71 -5.96 -0.58
N GLY A 175 -14.25 -4.76 -0.32
CA GLY A 175 -15.67 -4.51 -0.11
C GLY A 175 -16.04 -4.53 1.38
N GLN A 176 -17.33 -4.69 1.70
CA GLN A 176 -17.82 -4.78 3.05
C GLN A 176 -17.17 -5.94 3.82
N SER A 177 -16.84 -5.73 5.08
CA SER A 177 -16.12 -6.72 5.88
C SER A 177 -16.49 -6.61 7.35
N THR A 178 -16.77 -7.74 7.99
CA THR A 178 -17.07 -7.82 9.42
C THR A 178 -15.88 -8.42 10.16
N ARG A 179 -15.53 -7.86 11.33
CA ARG A 179 -14.44 -8.30 12.19
C ARG A 179 -14.95 -8.50 13.62
N PRO A 180 -14.72 -9.65 14.26
CA PRO A 180 -15.04 -9.81 15.66
C PRO A 180 -14.10 -8.98 16.54
N LEU A 181 -14.65 -8.37 17.58
CA LEU A 181 -13.90 -7.66 18.61
C LEU A 181 -13.73 -8.54 19.85
N SER A 182 -12.51 -8.60 20.36
CA SER A 182 -12.25 -9.20 21.67
C SER A 182 -12.81 -8.32 22.80
N GLY A 183 -13.03 -8.89 23.98
CA GLY A 183 -13.45 -8.12 25.16
C GLY A 183 -12.50 -6.97 25.49
N ALA A 184 -11.19 -7.15 25.29
CA ALA A 184 -10.18 -6.10 25.47
C ALA A 184 -10.33 -4.96 24.44
N ALA A 185 -10.61 -5.31 23.18
CA ALA A 185 -10.85 -4.29 22.13
C ALA A 185 -12.14 -3.50 22.40
N LEU A 186 -13.22 -4.18 22.82
CA LEU A 186 -14.47 -3.52 23.21
C LEU A 186 -14.28 -2.62 24.44
N GLY A 187 -13.54 -3.07 25.46
CA GLY A 187 -13.18 -2.28 26.62
C GLY A 187 -12.46 -0.99 26.23
N LEU A 188 -11.43 -1.10 25.38
CA LEU A 188 -10.69 0.07 24.88
C LEU A 188 -11.61 1.04 24.12
N ILE A 189 -12.46 0.56 23.22
CA ILE A 189 -13.37 1.43 22.46
C ILE A 189 -14.33 2.16 23.39
N ARG A 190 -14.85 1.49 24.42
CA ARG A 190 -15.74 2.12 25.41
C ARG A 190 -15.06 3.24 26.20
N THR A 191 -13.77 3.09 26.57
CA THR A 191 -13.03 4.17 27.25
C THR A 191 -12.81 5.39 26.36
N ILE A 192 -12.71 5.21 25.04
CA ILE A 192 -12.56 6.30 24.07
C ILE A 192 -13.91 7.01 23.80
N SER A 193 -15.02 6.25 23.85
CA SER A 193 -16.36 6.74 23.49
C SER A 193 -17.09 7.46 24.62
N SER A 194 -16.58 7.42 25.87
CA SER A 194 -17.13 8.22 26.95
C SER A 194 -16.64 9.66 26.79
N PRO A 195 -17.46 10.61 26.33
CA PRO A 195 -17.16 12.01 26.54
C PRO A 195 -17.26 12.27 28.06
N GLU A 196 -16.26 12.93 28.64
CA GLU A 196 -16.39 13.57 29.93
C GLU A 196 -17.49 14.63 29.90
#